data_9c72bf4652cbdd11645bf3774e3d44a0
#
_entry.id   9c72bf4652cbdd11645bf3774e3d44a0
#
_cell.length_a   1.000
_cell.length_b   1.000
_cell.length_c   1.000
_cell.angle_alpha   90.00
_cell.angle_beta   90.00
_cell.angle_gamma   90.00
#
_symmetry.space_group_name_H-M   'P 1'
#
loop_
_entity.id
_entity.type
_entity.pdbx_description
1 polymer ?
#
loop_
_entity_poly.entity_id
_entity_poly.type
_entity_poly.pdbx_seq_one_letter_code
_entity_poly.pdbx_strand_id
1 'polypeptide(L)'
;MLSESEPPPFAEWAFWCERVTYRSMAPDEIVDASRCSVPVPGSAVRRIRSEVRALAAGLPPAERHRALSWVEGGGCIGAIASLYRGEPCGFSLSHRGAWIEWTVRPYLVFRIGDRARLPVLNGIH
;
A
#
# COMPACT_ATOMS: atom_id res chain seq x y z
N MET A 1 -9.17 -0.38 -23.62
CA MET A 1 -8.54 -1.02 -22.95
C MET A 1 -8.31 -0.56 -21.61
N LEU A 2 -7.91 0.53 -21.34
CA LEU A 2 -7.78 1.00 -20.03
C LEU A 2 -9.06 1.35 -19.37
N SER A 3 -10.14 1.26 -20.07
CA SER A 3 -11.44 1.58 -19.51
C SER A 3 -11.81 0.68 -18.34
N GLU A 4 -11.16 -0.47 -18.23
CA GLU A 4 -11.47 -1.34 -17.11
C GLU A 4 -11.11 -0.74 -15.78
N SER A 5 -10.13 0.15 -15.74
CA SER A 5 -9.74 0.73 -14.48
C SER A 5 -10.33 2.11 -14.28
N GLU A 6 -11.18 2.57 -15.17
CA GLU A 6 -11.78 3.88 -15.00
C GLU A 6 -13.05 3.77 -14.18
N PRO A 7 -13.23 4.63 -13.17
CA PRO A 7 -14.43 4.57 -12.35
C PRO A 7 -15.63 5.17 -13.09
N PRO A 8 -16.86 4.86 -12.67
CA PRO A 8 -18.03 5.55 -13.18
C PRO A 8 -17.95 7.06 -12.92
N PRO A 9 -18.72 7.88 -13.65
CA PRO A 9 -18.61 9.35 -13.51
C PRO A 9 -18.84 9.88 -12.11
N PHE A 10 -19.62 9.16 -11.29
CA PHE A 10 -19.94 9.59 -9.93
C PHE A 10 -19.06 8.94 -8.87
N ALA A 11 -18.03 8.23 -9.30
CA ALA A 11 -17.11 7.55 -8.39
C ALA A 11 -15.69 7.84 -8.81
N GLU A 12 -14.77 7.65 -7.90
CA GLU A 12 -13.35 7.82 -8.20
C GLU A 12 -12.56 6.78 -7.43
N TRP A 13 -11.38 6.49 -7.93
CA TRP A 13 -10.47 5.56 -7.27
C TRP A 13 -9.83 6.22 -6.07
N ALA A 14 -9.67 5.45 -5.02
CA ALA A 14 -8.83 5.80 -3.88
C ALA A 14 -8.01 4.57 -3.51
N PHE A 15 -7.03 4.75 -2.65
CA PHE A 15 -6.06 3.70 -2.37
C PHE A 15 -5.91 3.55 -0.87
N TRP A 16 -6.28 2.38 -0.37
CA TRP A 16 -6.27 2.07 1.05
C TRP A 16 -4.91 1.52 1.40
N CYS A 17 -4.21 2.22 2.29
CA CYS A 17 -2.86 1.86 2.68
C CYS A 17 -2.88 1.31 4.10
N GLU A 18 -2.25 0.17 4.28
CA GLU A 18 -2.10 -0.42 5.61
C GLU A 18 -0.66 -0.80 5.86
N ARG A 19 -0.21 -0.57 7.08
CA ARG A 19 1.04 -1.14 7.56
C ARG A 19 0.69 -1.91 8.82
N VAL A 20 1.03 -3.19 8.86
CA VAL A 20 0.77 -4.04 10.03
C VAL A 20 2.09 -4.62 10.49
N THR A 21 2.36 -4.52 11.78
CA THR A 21 3.55 -5.11 12.37
C THR A 21 3.11 -6.26 13.27
N TYR A 22 3.66 -7.43 13.00
CA TYR A 22 3.39 -8.62 13.79
C TYR A 22 4.58 -8.90 14.69
N ARG A 23 4.32 -9.47 15.86
CA ARG A 23 5.36 -9.73 16.85
C ARG A 23 6.45 -10.65 16.31
N SER A 24 6.11 -11.56 15.41
CA SER A 24 7.05 -12.50 14.85
C SER A 24 6.62 -12.88 13.45
N MET A 25 7.35 -13.82 12.83
CA MET A 25 6.98 -14.30 11.50
C MET A 25 5.64 -15.04 11.51
N ALA A 26 5.16 -15.47 12.67
CA ALA A 26 3.83 -16.05 12.78
C ALA A 26 2.83 -14.91 12.89
N PRO A 27 1.92 -14.74 11.94
CA PRO A 27 1.07 -13.54 11.88
C PRO A 27 -0.16 -13.62 12.77
N ASP A 28 0.00 -14.09 13.97
CA ASP A 28 -1.11 -14.25 14.89
C ASP A 28 -1.17 -13.18 15.96
N GLU A 29 -0.19 -12.31 16.01
CA GLU A 29 -0.19 -11.27 17.02
C GLU A 29 0.27 -9.94 16.45
N ILE A 30 -0.68 -9.04 16.28
CA ILE A 30 -0.41 -7.71 15.77
C ILE A 30 0.01 -6.81 16.91
N VAL A 31 1.16 -6.16 16.78
CA VAL A 31 1.65 -5.22 17.79
C VAL A 31 1.46 -3.78 17.38
N ASP A 32 1.24 -3.51 16.09
CA ASP A 32 1.02 -2.16 15.62
C ASP A 32 0.35 -2.19 14.26
N ALA A 33 -0.51 -1.22 13.98
CA ALA A 33 -1.13 -1.10 12.68
C ALA A 33 -1.39 0.37 12.38
N SER A 34 -1.24 0.73 11.11
CA SER A 34 -1.49 2.08 10.64
C SER A 34 -2.29 1.99 9.34
N ARG A 35 -3.28 2.83 9.19
CA ARG A 35 -4.17 2.80 8.02
C ARG A 35 -4.48 4.20 7.57
N CYS A 36 -4.55 4.39 6.26
CA CYS A 36 -5.00 5.66 5.72
C CYS A 36 -5.46 5.46 4.27
N SER A 37 -6.12 6.46 3.74
CA SER A 37 -6.53 6.44 2.33
C SER A 37 -5.89 7.62 1.64
N VAL A 38 -5.43 7.41 0.40
CA VAL A 38 -4.84 8.47 -0.41
C VAL A 38 -5.50 8.45 -1.79
N PRO A 39 -5.53 9.60 -2.47
CA PRO A 39 -6.26 9.69 -3.74
C PRO A 39 -5.51 9.20 -4.98
N VAL A 40 -4.20 9.06 -4.92
CA VAL A 40 -3.42 8.67 -6.10
C VAL A 40 -2.42 7.57 -5.78
N PRO A 41 -2.12 6.70 -6.76
CA PRO A 41 -1.20 5.58 -6.54
C PRO A 41 0.19 6.02 -6.10
N GLY A 42 0.70 7.09 -6.69
CA GLY A 42 2.04 7.57 -6.35
C GLY A 42 2.18 7.94 -4.89
N SER A 43 1.14 8.52 -4.30
CA SER A 43 1.16 8.88 -2.88
C SER A 43 1.21 7.64 -2.00
N ALA A 44 0.45 6.60 -2.38
CA ALA A 44 0.43 5.36 -1.64
C ALA A 44 1.81 4.70 -1.63
N VAL A 45 2.43 4.60 -2.80
CA VAL A 45 3.73 3.94 -2.92
C VAL A 45 4.82 4.79 -2.26
N ARG A 46 4.73 6.11 -2.35
CA ARG A 46 5.69 7.00 -1.71
C ARG A 46 5.68 6.82 -0.19
N ARG A 47 4.53 6.54 0.37
CA ARG A 47 4.40 6.29 1.78
C ARG A 47 5.18 5.05 2.19
N ILE A 48 5.02 3.95 1.45
CA ILE A 48 5.78 2.72 1.72
C ILE A 48 7.26 2.99 1.55
N ARG A 49 7.62 3.64 0.46
CA ARG A 49 9.01 3.94 0.13
C ARG A 49 9.69 4.71 1.24
N SER A 50 9.02 5.73 1.77
CA SER A 50 9.57 6.54 2.83
C SER A 50 9.80 5.73 4.11
N GLU A 51 8.83 4.90 4.48
CA GLU A 51 8.93 4.11 5.69
C GLU A 51 9.98 3.00 5.57
N VAL A 52 10.03 2.34 4.42
CA VAL A 52 11.02 1.30 4.18
C VAL A 52 12.43 1.90 4.18
N ARG A 53 12.59 3.06 3.55
CA ARG A 53 13.89 3.71 3.51
C ARG A 53 14.36 4.09 4.91
N ALA A 54 13.44 4.52 5.77
CA ALA A 54 13.78 4.88 7.13
C ALA A 54 14.29 3.68 7.95
N LEU A 55 13.85 2.47 7.59
CA LEU A 55 14.30 1.27 8.29
C LEU A 55 15.58 0.68 7.71
N ALA A 56 15.92 1.03 6.49
CA ALA A 56 16.95 0.31 5.72
C ALA A 56 18.30 0.25 6.41
N ALA A 57 18.70 1.34 7.05
CA ALA A 57 20.02 1.40 7.68
C ALA A 57 20.16 0.40 8.83
N GLY A 58 19.06 0.05 9.48
CA GLY A 58 19.09 -0.89 10.60
C GLY A 58 18.83 -2.34 10.23
N LEU A 59 18.70 -2.63 8.94
CA LEU A 59 18.37 -3.99 8.51
C LEU A 59 19.63 -4.82 8.27
N PRO A 60 19.55 -6.13 8.46
CA PRO A 60 20.65 -7.02 8.07
C PRO A 60 20.90 -6.91 6.56
N PRO A 61 22.10 -7.30 6.08
CA PRO A 61 22.44 -7.07 4.67
C PRO A 61 21.45 -7.62 3.67
N ALA A 62 20.92 -8.83 3.87
CA ALA A 62 19.98 -9.41 2.92
C ALA A 62 18.67 -8.64 2.89
N GLU A 63 18.13 -8.28 4.04
CA GLU A 63 16.89 -7.51 4.11
C GLU A 63 17.11 -6.09 3.61
N ARG A 64 18.28 -5.51 3.90
CA ARG A 64 18.61 -4.18 3.39
C ARG A 64 18.63 -4.19 1.87
N HIS A 65 19.21 -5.23 1.28
CA HIS A 65 19.26 -5.34 -0.19
C HIS A 65 17.85 -5.43 -0.77
N ARG A 66 16.98 -6.25 -0.18
CA ARG A 66 15.58 -6.33 -0.62
C ARG A 66 14.88 -4.99 -0.50
N ALA A 67 15.08 -4.31 0.62
CA ALA A 67 14.44 -3.02 0.87
C ALA A 67 14.87 -1.98 -0.15
N LEU A 68 16.18 -1.86 -0.38
CA LEU A 68 16.68 -0.86 -1.30
C LEU A 68 16.35 -1.19 -2.74
N SER A 69 16.31 -2.47 -3.10
CA SER A 69 15.89 -2.87 -4.44
C SER A 69 14.45 -2.48 -4.71
N TRP A 70 13.58 -2.62 -3.71
CA TRP A 70 12.19 -2.23 -3.85
C TRP A 70 12.05 -0.71 -3.92
N VAL A 71 12.75 0.00 -3.05
CA VAL A 71 12.64 1.44 -2.93
C VAL A 71 13.24 2.18 -4.13
N GLU A 72 14.37 1.71 -4.62
CA GLU A 72 15.13 2.42 -5.66
C GLU A 72 15.16 1.70 -6.99
N GLY A 73 14.64 0.49 -7.05
CA GLY A 73 14.62 -0.29 -8.26
C GLY A 73 13.23 -0.43 -8.83
N GLY A 74 12.97 -1.56 -9.46
CA GLY A 74 11.71 -1.79 -10.15
C GLY A 74 10.51 -2.03 -9.25
N GLY A 75 10.73 -2.29 -7.96
CA GLY A 75 9.62 -2.60 -7.05
C GLY A 75 8.58 -1.51 -6.96
N CYS A 76 9.03 -0.26 -6.76
CA CYS A 76 8.12 0.88 -6.69
C CYS A 76 7.38 1.10 -8.00
N ILE A 77 8.09 0.97 -9.11
CA ILE A 77 7.49 1.16 -10.43
C ILE A 77 6.42 0.11 -10.67
N GLY A 78 6.73 -1.15 -10.36
CA GLY A 78 5.78 -2.24 -10.51
C GLY A 78 4.56 -2.07 -9.63
N ALA A 79 4.77 -1.58 -8.41
CA ALA A 79 3.67 -1.34 -7.48
C ALA A 79 2.73 -0.26 -8.01
N ILE A 80 3.26 0.83 -8.53
CA ILE A 80 2.44 1.89 -9.11
C ILE A 80 1.67 1.35 -10.30
N ALA A 81 2.33 0.58 -11.16
CA ALA A 81 1.67 0.00 -12.32
C ALA A 81 0.53 -0.92 -11.92
N SER A 82 0.71 -1.73 -10.87
CA SER A 82 -0.35 -2.60 -10.37
C SER A 82 -1.57 -1.78 -9.94
N LEU A 83 -1.33 -0.72 -9.20
CA LEU A 83 -2.44 0.11 -8.72
C LEU A 83 -3.19 0.78 -9.86
N TYR A 84 -2.50 1.17 -10.93
CA TYR A 84 -3.16 1.74 -12.09
C TYR A 84 -4.00 0.69 -12.84
N ARG A 85 -3.68 -0.59 -12.68
CA ARG A 85 -4.49 -1.66 -13.25
C ARG A 85 -5.62 -2.09 -12.31
N GLY A 86 -5.78 -1.45 -11.17
CA GLY A 86 -6.80 -1.83 -10.21
C GLY A 86 -6.41 -3.02 -9.35
N GLU A 87 -5.12 -3.34 -9.28
CA GLU A 87 -4.62 -4.49 -8.53
C GLU A 87 -3.90 -4.04 -7.28
N PRO A 88 -4.00 -4.80 -6.19
CA PRO A 88 -3.28 -4.43 -4.98
C PRO A 88 -1.77 -4.64 -5.12
N CYS A 89 -1.02 -4.01 -4.26
CA CYS A 89 0.42 -4.22 -4.18
C CYS A 89 0.85 -4.24 -2.72
N GLY A 90 2.07 -4.67 -2.46
CA GLY A 90 2.58 -4.70 -1.10
C GLY A 90 4.05 -5.02 -1.04
N PHE A 91 4.57 -4.93 0.16
CA PHE A 91 5.96 -5.25 0.45
C PHE A 91 6.04 -5.65 1.92
N SER A 92 6.98 -6.51 2.27
CA SER A 92 7.14 -6.92 3.65
C SER A 92 8.61 -7.10 3.99
N LEU A 93 8.91 -6.94 5.28
CA LEU A 93 10.26 -7.05 5.82
C LEU A 93 10.24 -7.70 7.19
N SER A 94 11.33 -8.40 7.51
CA SER A 94 11.63 -8.79 8.86
C SER A 94 12.53 -7.72 9.48
N HIS A 95 12.20 -7.25 10.69
CA HIS A 95 12.96 -6.21 11.34
C HIS A 95 12.95 -6.46 12.84
N ARG A 96 14.12 -6.74 13.41
CA ARG A 96 14.29 -6.98 14.85
C ARG A 96 13.34 -8.04 15.38
N GLY A 97 13.19 -9.13 14.61
CA GLY A 97 12.33 -10.23 15.03
C GLY A 97 10.87 -10.05 14.73
N ALA A 98 10.45 -8.86 14.34
CA ALA A 98 9.07 -8.59 13.96
C ALA A 98 8.91 -8.70 12.44
N TRP A 99 7.66 -8.87 12.01
CA TRP A 99 7.33 -8.92 10.60
C TRP A 99 6.46 -7.71 10.27
N ILE A 100 6.86 -6.93 9.28
CA ILE A 100 6.12 -5.73 8.88
C ILE A 100 5.59 -5.92 7.47
N GLU A 101 4.31 -5.67 7.28
CA GLU A 101 3.68 -5.76 5.97
C GLU A 101 3.04 -4.44 5.59
N TRP A 102 3.37 -3.96 4.41
CA TRP A 102 2.70 -2.82 3.80
C TRP A 102 1.84 -3.33 2.67
N THR A 103 0.59 -2.91 2.63
CA THR A 103 -0.31 -3.26 1.53
C THR A 103 -1.04 -2.01 1.07
N VAL A 104 -1.34 -1.96 -0.21
CA VAL A 104 -2.17 -0.92 -0.80
C VAL A 104 -3.23 -1.61 -1.64
N ARG A 105 -4.48 -1.18 -1.45
CA ARG A 105 -5.60 -1.79 -2.15
C ARG A 105 -6.43 -0.70 -2.80
N PRO A 106 -6.64 -0.76 -4.14
CA PRO A 106 -7.53 0.21 -4.78
C PRO A 106 -8.96 -0.04 -4.35
N TYR A 107 -9.74 1.02 -4.22
CA TYR A 107 -11.17 0.89 -3.99
C TYR A 107 -11.88 2.12 -4.56
N LEU A 108 -13.17 1.99 -4.75
CA LEU A 108 -13.96 3.08 -5.31
C LEU A 108 -14.65 3.84 -4.19
N VAL A 109 -14.73 5.16 -4.34
CA VAL A 109 -15.52 5.99 -3.45
C VAL A 109 -16.56 6.73 -4.28
N PHE A 110 -17.75 6.89 -3.74
CA PHE A 110 -18.77 7.69 -4.38
C PHE A 110 -18.57 9.15 -4.04
N ARG A 111 -18.78 9.99 -5.04
CA ARG A 111 -18.78 11.42 -4.82
C ARG A 111 -20.24 11.84 -4.62
N ILE A 112 -20.58 12.30 -3.45
CA ILE A 112 -21.93 12.74 -3.12
C ILE A 112 -21.90 14.23 -2.88
N GLY A 113 -22.31 14.99 -3.88
CA GLY A 113 -22.23 16.44 -3.84
C GLY A 113 -20.76 16.86 -3.71
N ASP A 114 -20.52 17.96 -3.07
CA ASP A 114 -19.18 18.49 -2.91
C ASP A 114 -18.59 18.21 -1.55
N ARG A 115 -19.30 17.47 -0.71
CA ARG A 115 -18.89 17.35 0.67
C ARG A 115 -18.54 15.98 1.14
N ALA A 116 -19.17 14.96 0.61
CA ALA A 116 -19.03 13.63 1.16
C ALA A 116 -18.50 12.66 0.14
N ARG A 117 -17.68 11.73 0.60
CA ARG A 117 -17.18 10.62 -0.20
C ARG A 117 -17.42 9.38 0.61
N LEU A 118 -18.15 8.44 0.03
CA LEU A 118 -18.48 7.21 0.73
C LEU A 118 -17.86 6.02 0.01
N PRO A 119 -17.31 5.07 0.76
CA PRO A 119 -16.77 3.87 0.13
C PRO A 119 -17.86 3.06 -0.54
N VAL A 120 -17.51 2.39 -1.62
CA VAL A 120 -18.40 1.47 -2.29
C VAL A 120 -18.34 0.16 -1.53
N LEU A 121 -19.49 -0.27 -0.98
CA LEU A 121 -19.51 -1.38 -0.05
C LEU A 121 -18.92 -2.67 -0.60
N ASN A 122 -19.24 -3.00 -1.83
CA ASN A 122 -18.74 -4.24 -2.37
C ASN A 122 -17.30 -4.18 -2.87
N GLY A 123 -16.68 -3.06 -2.78
CA GLY A 123 -15.28 -2.93 -3.14
C GLY A 123 -14.35 -2.99 -1.97
N ILE A 124 -14.89 -3.23 -0.76
CA ILE A 124 -14.08 -3.20 0.42
C ILE A 124 -13.91 -4.57 0.99
N HIS A 125 -12.87 -5.22 0.75
CA HIS A 125 -12.63 -6.52 1.36
C HIS A 125 -11.18 -6.84 1.41
#